data_82e253c8571dd826af99c6d0f22ea59d
#
_entry.id   82e253c8571dd826af99c6d0f22ea59d
#
_cell.length_a   1.000
_cell.length_b   1.000
_cell.length_c   1.000
_cell.angle_alpha   90.00
_cell.angle_beta   90.00
_cell.angle_gamma   90.00
#
_symmetry.space_group_name_H-M   'P 1'
#
loop_
_entity.id
_entity.type
_entity.pdbx_description
1 polymer ?
#
loop_
_entity_poly.entity_id
_entity_poly.type
_entity_poly.pdbx_seq_one_letter_code
_entity_poly.pdbx_strand_id
1 'polypeptide(L)'
;IKWGLNYQMEKITDRVREWEMRDSAGYSLPNLEHSLELISNLNSKQDMQTNRISAYVQDTYRLRKDAGLFTFTGGIRASFWDFNKECIVSPRASVGFIPAREERLTLRFATGIYYQAPFYKEFRDTVRDERNNLIVALNRNIKSQRSIHFVLGQDISFRAVDRPFKFTAELYYKKLDNLIPYEVDNVKIWYSGRNESKGYAAGLDMKLFGQFVPGTDSWLSFSLMKTQEKINGKWVPRPTEQRYSIALFFQDYVPRF
;
A
#
# COMPACT_ATOMS: atom_id res chain seq x y z
N ILE A 1 -0.95 -24.73 -13.68
CA ILE A 1 -1.20 -23.42 -14.29
C ILE A 1 -2.48 -22.83 -13.69
N LYS A 2 -2.43 -21.53 -13.32
CA LYS A 2 -3.59 -20.75 -12.87
C LYS A 2 -3.73 -19.53 -13.77
N TRP A 3 -4.95 -19.23 -14.16
CA TRP A 3 -5.24 -18.04 -14.96
C TRP A 3 -6.57 -17.43 -14.54
N GLY A 4 -6.80 -16.19 -14.88
CA GLY A 4 -8.07 -15.53 -14.63
C GLY A 4 -8.19 -14.22 -15.39
N LEU A 5 -9.44 -13.83 -15.58
CA LEU A 5 -9.88 -12.57 -16.17
C LEU A 5 -10.73 -11.82 -15.14
N ASN A 6 -10.51 -10.53 -15.03
CA ASN A 6 -11.32 -9.65 -14.18
C ASN A 6 -11.76 -8.42 -14.99
N TYR A 7 -13.03 -8.10 -14.89
CA TYR A 7 -13.62 -6.87 -15.41
C TYR A 7 -14.23 -6.09 -14.26
N GLN A 8 -13.93 -4.81 -14.18
CA GLN A 8 -14.44 -3.89 -13.17
C GLN A 8 -14.98 -2.63 -13.85
N MET A 9 -16.25 -2.33 -13.58
CA MET A 9 -16.86 -1.05 -13.93
C MET A 9 -16.99 -0.22 -12.66
N GLU A 10 -16.60 1.04 -12.72
CA GLU A 10 -16.67 1.99 -11.62
C GLU A 10 -17.43 3.23 -12.06
N LYS A 11 -18.44 3.61 -11.30
CA LYS A 11 -19.21 4.83 -11.52
C LYS A 11 -19.16 5.68 -10.26
N ILE A 12 -18.70 6.92 -10.41
CA ILE A 12 -18.54 7.88 -9.32
C ILE A 12 -19.31 9.14 -9.67
N THR A 13 -20.17 9.58 -8.76
CA THR A 13 -20.80 10.88 -8.77
C THR A 13 -20.30 11.66 -7.57
N ASP A 14 -19.51 12.71 -7.81
CA ASP A 14 -18.93 13.57 -6.78
C ASP A 14 -19.57 14.96 -6.83
N ARG A 15 -19.99 15.43 -5.67
CA ARG A 15 -20.52 16.78 -5.50
C ARG A 15 -19.80 17.43 -4.34
N VAL A 16 -19.05 18.49 -4.64
CA VAL A 16 -18.26 19.23 -3.66
C VAL A 16 -18.85 20.63 -3.54
N ARG A 17 -19.12 21.02 -2.32
CA ARG A 17 -19.45 22.39 -1.93
C ARG A 17 -18.66 22.71 -0.69
N GLU A 18 -17.62 23.48 -0.85
CA GLU A 18 -16.74 23.91 0.25
C GLU A 18 -16.55 25.41 0.15
N TRP A 19 -16.55 26.08 1.28
CA TRP A 19 -16.20 27.48 1.39
C TRP A 19 -15.31 27.67 2.60
N GLU A 20 -14.41 28.62 2.51
CA GLU A 20 -13.56 29.06 3.60
C GLU A 20 -13.80 30.55 3.84
N MET A 21 -14.24 30.85 5.05
CA MET A 21 -14.35 32.21 5.56
C MET A 21 -13.35 32.38 6.66
N ARG A 22 -12.67 33.50 6.66
CA ARG A 22 -11.70 33.86 7.71
C ARG A 22 -12.20 35.05 8.48
N ASP A 23 -12.25 34.86 9.80
CA ASP A 23 -12.45 35.90 10.77
C ASP A 23 -11.19 36.03 11.62
N SER A 24 -10.62 37.24 11.68
CA SER A 24 -9.41 37.49 12.47
C SER A 24 -9.70 37.63 13.96
N ALA A 25 -10.94 37.79 14.35
CA ALA A 25 -11.33 38.14 15.72
C ALA A 25 -10.48 39.27 16.33
N GLY A 26 -9.87 40.12 15.49
CA GLY A 26 -9.01 41.23 15.92
C GLY A 26 -7.56 40.88 16.27
N TYR A 27 -7.09 39.63 16.09
CA TYR A 27 -5.78 39.22 16.61
C TYR A 27 -4.62 39.26 15.59
N SER A 28 -4.82 38.99 14.32
CA SER A 28 -3.68 38.78 13.41
C SER A 28 -3.82 39.29 11.99
N LEU A 29 -4.99 39.78 11.59
CA LEU A 29 -5.26 40.33 10.27
C LEU A 29 -5.96 41.68 10.40
N PRO A 30 -5.89 42.58 9.37
CA PRO A 30 -6.70 43.78 9.37
C PRO A 30 -8.16 43.41 9.60
N ASN A 31 -8.71 43.86 10.71
CA ASN A 31 -10.10 43.60 11.05
C ASN A 31 -10.95 44.49 10.16
N LEU A 32 -11.66 43.92 9.22
CA LEU A 32 -12.74 44.60 8.53
C LEU A 32 -13.94 44.55 9.48
N GLU A 33 -14.15 45.61 10.22
CA GLU A 33 -15.33 45.75 11.10
C GLU A 33 -16.60 45.34 10.33
N HIS A 34 -17.28 44.31 10.80
CA HIS A 34 -18.55 43.79 10.30
C HIS A 34 -18.56 43.01 8.97
N SER A 35 -17.46 42.49 8.46
CA SER A 35 -17.48 41.62 7.28
C SER A 35 -16.60 40.37 7.44
N LEU A 36 -17.16 39.21 7.09
CA LEU A 36 -16.44 37.96 6.92
C LEU A 36 -15.83 37.92 5.51
N GLU A 37 -14.54 37.66 5.39
CA GLU A 37 -13.90 37.52 4.09
C GLU A 37 -14.05 36.10 3.57
N LEU A 38 -14.68 35.93 2.41
CA LEU A 38 -14.72 34.67 1.70
C LEU A 38 -13.40 34.45 0.96
N ILE A 39 -12.58 33.53 1.46
CA ILE A 39 -11.25 33.24 0.90
C ILE A 39 -11.35 32.28 -0.27
N SER A 40 -12.16 31.26 -0.12
CA SER A 40 -12.35 30.24 -1.17
C SER A 40 -13.79 29.76 -1.23
N ASN A 41 -14.25 29.49 -2.44
CA ASN A 41 -15.52 28.84 -2.72
C ASN A 41 -15.30 27.78 -3.80
N LEU A 42 -15.44 26.52 -3.43
CA LEU A 42 -15.35 25.39 -4.34
C LEU A 42 -16.75 24.81 -4.52
N ASN A 43 -17.28 24.90 -5.73
CA ASN A 43 -18.55 24.28 -6.09
C ASN A 43 -18.36 23.47 -7.36
N SER A 44 -18.41 22.15 -7.25
CA SER A 44 -18.19 21.26 -8.39
C SER A 44 -19.08 20.03 -8.34
N LYS A 45 -19.46 19.58 -9.53
CA LYS A 45 -20.14 18.31 -9.76
C LYS A 45 -19.38 17.55 -10.83
N GLN A 46 -18.94 16.32 -10.51
CA GLN A 46 -18.25 15.43 -11.43
C GLN A 46 -19.02 14.10 -11.51
N ASP A 47 -19.26 13.65 -12.73
CA ASP A 47 -19.77 12.31 -13.01
C ASP A 47 -18.71 11.56 -13.84
N MET A 48 -18.26 10.42 -13.35
CA MET A 48 -17.24 9.59 -14.00
C MET A 48 -17.75 8.17 -14.10
N GLN A 49 -17.56 7.56 -15.27
CA GLN A 49 -17.69 6.12 -15.47
C GLN A 49 -16.40 5.61 -16.12
N THR A 50 -15.87 4.52 -15.61
CA THR A 50 -14.62 3.94 -16.09
C THR A 50 -14.62 2.42 -15.99
N ASN A 51 -13.84 1.78 -16.84
CA ASN A 51 -13.73 0.34 -16.93
C ASN A 51 -12.27 -0.10 -16.81
N ARG A 52 -12.06 -1.20 -16.10
CA ARG A 52 -10.76 -1.86 -15.99
C ARG A 52 -10.88 -3.32 -16.39
N ILE A 53 -9.98 -3.77 -17.22
CA ILE A 53 -9.88 -5.18 -17.62
C ILE A 53 -8.51 -5.67 -17.21
N SER A 54 -8.42 -6.82 -16.57
CA SER A 54 -7.14 -7.44 -16.26
C SER A 54 -7.18 -8.94 -16.44
N ALA A 55 -6.08 -9.49 -16.96
CA ALA A 55 -5.86 -10.91 -17.10
C ALA A 55 -4.54 -11.31 -16.45
N TYR A 56 -4.45 -12.52 -15.95
CA TYR A 56 -3.21 -13.07 -15.41
C TYR A 56 -3.05 -14.54 -15.73
N VAL A 57 -1.79 -14.95 -15.80
CA VAL A 57 -1.39 -16.34 -15.85
C VAL A 57 -0.23 -16.57 -14.87
N GLN A 58 -0.25 -17.68 -14.19
CA GLN A 58 0.77 -18.09 -13.21
C GLN A 58 0.96 -19.58 -13.27
N ASP A 59 2.21 -20.03 -13.14
CA ASP A 59 2.54 -21.43 -13.00
C ASP A 59 3.51 -21.67 -11.85
N THR A 60 3.47 -22.89 -11.31
CA THR A 60 4.32 -23.32 -10.20
C THR A 60 4.94 -24.66 -10.54
N TYR A 61 6.28 -24.67 -10.60
CA TYR A 61 7.08 -25.86 -10.84
C TYR A 61 7.82 -26.28 -9.56
N ARG A 62 7.75 -27.57 -9.23
CA ARG A 62 8.42 -28.18 -8.08
C ARG A 62 9.52 -29.10 -8.55
N LEU A 63 10.71 -28.91 -8.03
CA LEU A 63 11.89 -29.70 -8.35
C LEU A 63 12.50 -30.26 -7.07
N ARG A 64 12.52 -31.58 -6.94
CA ARG A 64 13.21 -32.27 -5.86
C ARG A 64 14.61 -32.66 -6.33
N LYS A 65 15.63 -32.29 -5.57
CA LYS A 65 17.05 -32.64 -5.73
C LYS A 65 17.60 -33.14 -4.42
N ASP A 66 18.79 -33.71 -4.44
CA ASP A 66 19.48 -34.18 -3.23
C ASP A 66 19.66 -33.09 -2.16
N ALA A 67 19.82 -31.84 -2.60
CA ALA A 67 19.91 -30.68 -1.72
C ALA A 67 18.58 -30.31 -1.03
N GLY A 68 17.43 -30.72 -1.59
CA GLY A 68 16.11 -30.39 -1.05
C GLY A 68 15.04 -30.18 -2.11
N LEU A 69 13.93 -29.58 -1.69
CA LEU A 69 12.78 -29.26 -2.54
C LEU A 69 12.81 -27.79 -2.92
N PHE A 70 12.90 -27.52 -4.22
CA PHE A 70 12.74 -26.19 -4.81
C PHE A 70 11.32 -26.02 -5.36
N THR A 71 10.72 -24.88 -5.10
CA THR A 71 9.43 -24.49 -5.65
C THR A 71 9.59 -23.15 -6.37
N PHE A 72 9.45 -23.14 -7.69
CA PHE A 72 9.52 -21.96 -8.53
C PHE A 72 8.11 -21.54 -8.91
N THR A 73 7.74 -20.30 -8.68
CA THR A 73 6.47 -19.75 -9.11
C THR A 73 6.74 -18.52 -9.96
N GLY A 74 6.21 -18.49 -11.17
CA GLY A 74 6.29 -17.37 -12.08
C GLY A 74 4.91 -16.98 -12.59
N GLY A 75 4.68 -15.71 -12.80
CA GLY A 75 3.41 -15.23 -13.31
C GLY A 75 3.51 -13.83 -13.89
N ILE A 76 2.54 -13.52 -14.72
CA ILE A 76 2.40 -12.21 -15.36
C ILE A 76 0.94 -11.78 -15.28
N ARG A 77 0.71 -10.53 -14.99
CA ARG A 77 -0.60 -9.89 -15.04
C ARG A 77 -0.54 -8.69 -15.97
N ALA A 78 -1.50 -8.59 -16.88
CA ALA A 78 -1.73 -7.40 -17.70
C ALA A 78 -3.03 -6.75 -17.28
N SER A 79 -3.11 -5.43 -17.28
CA SER A 79 -4.33 -4.70 -17.02
C SER A 79 -4.41 -3.42 -17.86
N PHE A 80 -5.62 -3.09 -18.25
CA PHE A 80 -5.94 -1.89 -19.03
C PHE A 80 -6.99 -1.09 -18.29
N TRP A 81 -6.78 0.23 -18.21
CA TRP A 81 -7.72 1.18 -17.64
C TRP A 81 -8.11 2.23 -18.68
N ASP A 82 -9.40 2.36 -18.97
CA ASP A 82 -9.91 3.23 -20.03
C ASP A 82 -9.84 4.73 -19.70
N PHE A 83 -9.85 5.08 -18.41
CA PHE A 83 -9.81 6.47 -17.96
C PHE A 83 -8.58 7.24 -18.46
N ASN A 84 -7.39 6.65 -18.29
CA ASN A 84 -6.11 7.23 -18.70
C ASN A 84 -5.46 6.46 -19.87
N LYS A 85 -6.16 5.45 -20.43
CA LYS A 85 -5.68 4.56 -21.51
C LYS A 85 -4.37 3.84 -21.18
N GLU A 86 -4.12 3.59 -19.88
CA GLU A 86 -2.91 2.96 -19.41
C GLU A 86 -3.00 1.43 -19.55
N CYS A 87 -1.99 0.84 -20.21
CA CYS A 87 -1.78 -0.60 -20.25
C CYS A 87 -0.53 -0.93 -19.42
N ILE A 88 -0.67 -1.76 -18.41
CA ILE A 88 0.41 -2.14 -17.49
C ILE A 88 0.61 -3.64 -17.47
N VAL A 89 1.88 -4.04 -17.31
CA VAL A 89 2.29 -5.46 -17.22
C VAL A 89 3.08 -5.65 -15.93
N SER A 90 2.64 -6.62 -15.11
CA SER A 90 3.15 -6.91 -13.76
C SER A 90 3.73 -8.32 -13.68
N PRO A 91 5.00 -8.55 -14.05
CA PRO A 91 5.69 -9.82 -13.85
C PRO A 91 6.00 -10.05 -12.37
N ARG A 92 5.95 -11.32 -11.94
CA ARG A 92 6.24 -11.76 -10.56
C ARG A 92 6.94 -13.10 -10.61
N ALA A 93 7.92 -13.29 -9.73
CA ALA A 93 8.61 -14.55 -9.56
C ALA A 93 8.89 -14.81 -8.09
N SER A 94 8.88 -16.07 -7.68
CA SER A 94 9.32 -16.48 -6.36
C SER A 94 9.96 -17.84 -6.40
N VAL A 95 10.90 -18.05 -5.47
CA VAL A 95 11.58 -19.31 -5.25
C VAL A 95 11.43 -19.67 -3.77
N GLY A 96 10.94 -20.86 -3.50
CA GLY A 96 10.96 -21.49 -2.18
C GLY A 96 11.95 -22.64 -2.17
N PHE A 97 12.68 -22.81 -1.07
CA PHE A 97 13.63 -23.87 -0.86
C PHE A 97 13.46 -24.50 0.52
N ILE A 98 13.27 -25.82 0.55
CA ILE A 98 13.24 -26.62 1.77
C ILE A 98 14.45 -27.57 1.70
N PRO A 99 15.49 -27.37 2.56
CA PRO A 99 16.67 -28.20 2.57
C PRO A 99 16.34 -29.66 2.94
N ALA A 100 16.96 -30.63 2.27
CA ALA A 100 16.74 -32.05 2.56
C ALA A 100 17.18 -32.49 3.97
N ARG A 101 18.17 -31.77 4.55
CA ARG A 101 18.70 -32.07 5.90
C ARG A 101 17.91 -31.38 7.02
N GLU A 102 17.10 -30.38 6.70
CA GLU A 102 16.34 -29.59 7.67
C GLU A 102 14.97 -29.21 7.08
N GLU A 103 14.07 -30.17 7.01
CA GLU A 103 12.74 -30.01 6.42
C GLU A 103 11.85 -29.01 7.19
N ARG A 104 12.23 -28.66 8.43
CA ARG A 104 11.54 -27.65 9.25
C ARG A 104 11.87 -26.23 8.82
N LEU A 105 12.93 -26.04 8.03
CA LEU A 105 13.34 -24.74 7.49
C LEU A 105 12.80 -24.53 6.09
N THR A 106 12.16 -23.41 5.84
CA THR A 106 11.78 -22.95 4.50
C THR A 106 12.40 -21.58 4.24
N LEU A 107 13.19 -21.48 3.19
CA LEU A 107 13.73 -20.22 2.69
C LEU A 107 12.91 -19.75 1.49
N ARG A 108 12.65 -18.45 1.38
CA ARG A 108 11.85 -17.86 0.30
C ARG A 108 12.50 -16.61 -0.23
N PHE A 109 12.50 -16.47 -1.55
CA PHE A 109 12.82 -15.22 -2.22
C PHE A 109 11.68 -14.88 -3.19
N ALA A 110 11.20 -13.65 -3.17
CA ALA A 110 10.19 -13.18 -4.09
C ALA A 110 10.54 -11.80 -4.64
N THR A 111 10.24 -11.61 -5.92
CA THR A 111 10.38 -10.32 -6.59
C THR A 111 9.23 -10.11 -7.57
N GLY A 112 8.93 -8.86 -7.86
CA GLY A 112 7.90 -8.52 -8.84
C GLY A 112 7.69 -7.04 -8.98
N ILE A 113 7.01 -6.70 -10.08
CA ILE A 113 6.56 -5.34 -10.35
C ILE A 113 5.06 -5.27 -10.08
N TYR A 114 4.68 -4.33 -9.23
CA TYR A 114 3.30 -4.14 -8.81
C TYR A 114 2.85 -2.74 -9.19
N TYR A 115 1.62 -2.64 -9.65
CA TYR A 115 1.00 -1.36 -9.96
C TYR A 115 -0.29 -1.21 -9.16
N GLN A 116 -0.49 -0.01 -8.68
CA GLN A 116 -1.73 0.42 -8.03
C GLN A 116 -2.30 1.59 -8.81
N ALA A 117 -3.46 1.37 -9.42
CA ALA A 117 -4.18 2.45 -10.05
C ALA A 117 -4.62 3.46 -8.99
N PRO A 118 -4.52 4.76 -9.27
CA PRO A 118 -4.98 5.78 -8.36
C PRO A 118 -6.49 5.65 -8.09
N PHE A 119 -6.93 5.96 -6.88
CA PHE A 119 -8.34 6.11 -6.59
C PHE A 119 -8.79 7.55 -6.84
N TYR A 120 -10.11 7.79 -6.90
CA TYR A 120 -10.70 9.04 -7.35
C TYR A 120 -10.09 10.30 -6.73
N LYS A 121 -9.86 10.32 -5.41
CA LYS A 121 -9.30 11.51 -4.73
C LYS A 121 -7.84 11.80 -5.12
N GLU A 122 -7.07 10.79 -5.54
CA GLU A 122 -5.66 10.95 -5.91
C GLU A 122 -5.45 11.62 -7.28
N PHE A 123 -6.46 11.63 -8.16
CA PHE A 123 -6.38 12.32 -9.47
C PHE A 123 -7.39 13.46 -9.61
N ARG A 124 -8.06 13.80 -8.52
CA ARG A 124 -8.90 14.98 -8.41
C ARG A 124 -8.01 16.20 -8.12
N ASP A 125 -7.98 17.14 -9.04
CA ASP A 125 -7.27 18.42 -8.90
C ASP A 125 -8.27 19.57 -8.74
N THR A 126 -7.87 20.63 -8.05
CA THR A 126 -8.66 21.83 -7.93
C THR A 126 -8.05 22.91 -8.81
N VAL A 127 -8.77 23.33 -9.83
CA VAL A 127 -8.35 24.33 -10.81
C VAL A 127 -9.27 25.52 -10.80
N ARG A 128 -8.84 26.64 -11.37
CA ARG A 128 -9.69 27.80 -11.59
C ARG A 128 -10.29 27.77 -13.00
N ASP A 129 -11.58 28.02 -13.10
CA ASP A 129 -12.28 28.17 -14.37
C ASP A 129 -11.98 29.54 -15.01
N GLU A 130 -12.52 29.78 -16.20
CA GLU A 130 -12.40 31.06 -16.91
C GLU A 130 -12.99 32.26 -16.15
N ARG A 131 -13.88 32.01 -15.21
CA ARG A 131 -14.51 33.01 -14.32
C ARG A 131 -13.82 33.13 -12.97
N ASN A 132 -12.62 32.53 -12.85
CA ASN A 132 -11.81 32.49 -11.61
C ASN A 132 -12.45 31.74 -10.43
N ASN A 133 -13.51 30.93 -10.66
CA ASN A 133 -14.06 30.07 -9.63
C ASN A 133 -13.23 28.81 -9.47
N LEU A 134 -13.13 28.29 -8.25
CA LEU A 134 -12.52 27.00 -8.00
C LEU A 134 -13.48 25.87 -8.44
N ILE A 135 -13.00 25.00 -9.31
CA ILE A 135 -13.70 23.80 -9.74
C ILE A 135 -12.81 22.57 -9.61
N VAL A 136 -13.41 21.40 -9.52
CA VAL A 136 -12.70 20.13 -9.57
C VAL A 136 -12.47 19.73 -11.03
N ALA A 137 -11.24 19.43 -11.38
CA ALA A 137 -10.85 18.79 -12.64
C ALA A 137 -10.27 17.41 -12.36
N LEU A 138 -10.44 16.48 -13.28
CA LEU A 138 -9.88 15.14 -13.19
C LEU A 138 -8.62 15.04 -14.07
N ASN A 139 -7.49 14.73 -13.47
CA ASN A 139 -6.25 14.54 -14.22
C ASN A 139 -6.27 13.19 -14.98
N ARG A 140 -6.52 13.24 -16.28
CA ARG A 140 -6.53 12.05 -17.16
C ARG A 140 -5.13 11.55 -17.54
N ASN A 141 -4.07 12.31 -17.21
CA ASN A 141 -2.68 11.94 -17.47
C ASN A 141 -2.05 11.22 -16.27
N ILE A 142 -2.83 11.00 -15.20
CA ILE A 142 -2.36 10.29 -14.01
C ILE A 142 -1.96 8.86 -14.37
N LYS A 143 -0.84 8.39 -13.79
CA LYS A 143 -0.35 7.02 -14.00
C LYS A 143 -0.52 6.19 -12.74
N SER A 144 -0.59 4.89 -12.93
CA SER A 144 -0.54 3.95 -11.82
C SER A 144 0.77 4.08 -11.03
N GLN A 145 0.68 4.11 -9.72
CA GLN A 145 1.83 4.05 -8.83
C GLN A 145 2.50 2.69 -8.98
N ARG A 146 3.83 2.65 -9.12
CA ARG A 146 4.62 1.44 -9.34
C ARG A 146 5.46 1.09 -8.13
N SER A 147 5.51 -0.19 -7.80
CA SER A 147 6.39 -0.72 -6.77
C SER A 147 7.13 -1.96 -7.26
N ILE A 148 8.46 -1.96 -7.13
CA ILE A 148 9.31 -3.12 -7.38
C ILE A 148 9.69 -3.71 -6.04
N HIS A 149 9.32 -4.97 -5.79
CA HIS A 149 9.52 -5.65 -4.52
C HIS A 149 10.67 -6.65 -4.59
N PHE A 150 11.44 -6.71 -3.51
CA PHE A 150 12.39 -7.77 -3.20
C PHE A 150 12.11 -8.22 -1.77
N VAL A 151 11.81 -9.50 -1.59
CA VAL A 151 11.47 -10.07 -0.29
C VAL A 151 12.29 -11.33 -0.08
N LEU A 152 13.03 -11.40 1.03
CA LEU A 152 13.72 -12.59 1.49
C LEU A 152 13.06 -13.04 2.79
N GLY A 153 12.55 -14.25 2.83
CA GLY A 153 11.86 -14.81 3.98
C GLY A 153 12.41 -16.14 4.43
N GLN A 154 12.27 -16.41 5.71
CA GLN A 154 12.49 -17.74 6.28
C GLN A 154 11.37 -18.11 7.23
N ASP A 155 11.01 -19.39 7.23
CA ASP A 155 10.16 -20.02 8.23
C ASP A 155 10.93 -21.16 8.87
N ILE A 156 10.87 -21.27 10.19
CA ILE A 156 11.40 -22.42 10.90
C ILE A 156 10.37 -22.92 11.92
N SER A 157 10.04 -24.21 11.84
CA SER A 157 9.17 -24.88 12.81
C SER A 157 10.04 -25.67 13.80
N PHE A 158 9.80 -25.50 15.09
CA PHE A 158 10.57 -26.14 16.15
C PHE A 158 9.68 -26.51 17.34
N ARG A 159 10.20 -27.31 18.23
CA ARG A 159 9.58 -27.59 19.53
C ARG A 159 10.40 -26.93 20.62
N ALA A 160 9.72 -26.25 21.53
CA ALA A 160 10.29 -25.71 22.76
C ALA A 160 9.35 -26.05 23.91
N VAL A 161 9.92 -26.56 25.02
CA VAL A 161 9.12 -27.00 26.20
C VAL A 161 8.01 -27.99 25.76
N ASP A 162 8.36 -28.94 24.87
CA ASP A 162 7.46 -29.94 24.25
C ASP A 162 6.25 -29.39 23.47
N ARG A 163 6.28 -28.11 23.11
CA ARG A 163 5.20 -27.42 22.37
C ARG A 163 5.66 -27.00 20.99
N PRO A 164 4.74 -26.96 20.00
CA PRO A 164 5.06 -26.52 18.64
C PRO A 164 5.15 -25.00 18.57
N PHE A 165 6.20 -24.54 17.93
CA PHE A 165 6.42 -23.14 17.58
C PHE A 165 6.82 -22.99 16.12
N LYS A 166 6.48 -21.85 15.54
CA LYS A 166 6.93 -21.42 14.22
C LYS A 166 7.48 -20.01 14.31
N PHE A 167 8.72 -19.81 13.89
CA PHE A 167 9.32 -18.49 13.71
C PHE A 167 9.35 -18.14 12.23
N THR A 168 8.89 -16.95 11.89
CA THR A 168 8.94 -16.38 10.54
C THR A 168 9.72 -15.08 10.60
N ALA A 169 10.63 -14.86 9.66
CA ALA A 169 11.30 -13.58 9.46
C ALA A 169 11.28 -13.21 7.97
N GLU A 170 10.98 -11.95 7.66
CA GLU A 170 10.96 -11.43 6.30
C GLU A 170 11.71 -10.09 6.24
N LEU A 171 12.75 -10.04 5.41
CA LEU A 171 13.44 -8.81 5.04
C LEU A 171 12.90 -8.35 3.69
N TYR A 172 12.49 -7.10 3.58
CA TYR A 172 11.96 -6.57 2.34
C TYR A 172 12.54 -5.21 1.96
N TYR A 173 12.60 -4.99 0.66
CA TYR A 173 12.88 -3.70 0.05
C TYR A 173 11.89 -3.47 -1.09
N LYS A 174 11.24 -2.30 -1.09
CA LYS A 174 10.28 -1.86 -2.11
C LYS A 174 10.74 -0.54 -2.68
N LYS A 175 11.06 -0.51 -3.97
CA LYS A 175 11.31 0.72 -4.70
C LYS A 175 9.97 1.24 -5.22
N LEU A 176 9.68 2.50 -4.94
CA LEU A 176 8.41 3.15 -5.26
C LEU A 176 8.64 4.22 -6.31
N ASP A 177 7.87 4.18 -7.40
CA ASP A 177 7.92 5.16 -8.48
C ASP A 177 6.50 5.65 -8.81
N ASN A 178 6.40 6.81 -9.44
CA ASN A 178 5.13 7.44 -9.81
C ASN A 178 4.19 7.65 -8.62
N LEU A 179 4.73 7.95 -7.46
CA LEU A 179 3.92 8.23 -6.27
C LEU A 179 3.18 9.56 -6.45
N ILE A 180 2.02 9.63 -5.84
CA ILE A 180 1.19 10.83 -5.76
C ILE A 180 1.34 11.38 -4.34
N PRO A 181 2.09 12.47 -4.16
CA PRO A 181 2.27 13.08 -2.85
C PRO A 181 0.94 13.52 -2.25
N TYR A 182 0.87 13.47 -0.93
CA TYR A 182 -0.25 14.01 -0.20
C TYR A 182 0.22 14.66 1.11
N GLU A 183 -0.56 15.60 1.58
CA GLU A 183 -0.38 16.27 2.85
C GLU A 183 -1.58 15.98 3.75
N VAL A 184 -1.32 15.95 5.05
CA VAL A 184 -2.37 15.78 6.06
C VAL A 184 -2.45 17.08 6.84
N ASP A 185 -3.56 17.78 6.65
CA ASP A 185 -3.89 19.00 7.40
C ASP A 185 -5.08 18.71 8.32
N ASN A 186 -4.80 18.64 9.62
CA ASN A 186 -5.74 18.14 10.61
C ASN A 186 -6.28 16.75 10.24
N VAL A 187 -7.55 16.68 9.83
CA VAL A 187 -8.24 15.44 9.42
C VAL A 187 -8.43 15.34 7.91
N LYS A 188 -8.03 16.36 7.13
CA LYS A 188 -8.13 16.36 5.68
C LYS A 188 -6.84 15.86 5.05
N ILE A 189 -6.97 15.04 4.01
CA ILE A 189 -5.86 14.58 3.17
C ILE A 189 -5.97 15.30 1.83
N TRP A 190 -4.91 16.03 1.48
CA TRP A 190 -4.77 16.75 0.22
C TRP A 190 -3.80 16.03 -0.68
N TYR A 191 -4.26 15.53 -1.82
CA TYR A 191 -3.43 14.89 -2.82
C TYR A 191 -2.95 15.90 -3.84
N SER A 192 -1.70 15.75 -4.31
CA SER A 192 -1.14 16.63 -5.35
C SER A 192 -1.83 16.49 -6.71
N GLY A 193 -2.56 15.40 -6.91
CA GLY A 193 -3.21 15.10 -8.19
C GLY A 193 -2.25 14.67 -9.30
N ARG A 194 -0.94 14.47 -9.01
CA ARG A 194 0.11 14.23 -9.99
C ARG A 194 1.14 13.22 -9.50
N ASN A 195 1.76 12.48 -10.44
CA ASN A 195 2.84 11.53 -10.15
C ASN A 195 4.19 12.26 -10.06
N GLU A 196 4.44 12.96 -8.97
CA GLU A 196 5.59 13.86 -8.81
C GLU A 196 6.69 13.30 -7.92
N SER A 197 6.47 12.16 -7.29
CA SER A 197 7.40 11.65 -6.31
C SER A 197 7.80 10.19 -6.55
N LYS A 198 8.89 9.82 -5.88
CA LYS A 198 9.42 8.46 -5.81
C LYS A 198 9.88 8.18 -4.40
N GLY A 199 9.95 6.92 -4.03
CA GLY A 199 10.31 6.58 -2.68
C GLY A 199 10.84 5.16 -2.54
N TYR A 200 10.97 4.75 -1.29
CA TYR A 200 11.25 3.36 -0.93
C TYR A 200 10.60 3.02 0.41
N ALA A 201 10.38 1.73 0.60
CA ALA A 201 10.09 1.15 1.89
C ALA A 201 11.00 -0.05 2.10
N ALA A 202 11.65 -0.13 3.27
CA ALA A 202 12.50 -1.24 3.65
C ALA A 202 12.18 -1.64 5.08
N GLY A 203 12.21 -2.93 5.39
CA GLY A 203 11.89 -3.37 6.73
C GLY A 203 12.19 -4.83 6.98
N LEU A 204 12.07 -5.18 8.25
CA LEU A 204 12.22 -6.52 8.78
C LEU A 204 10.97 -6.83 9.62
N ASP A 205 10.25 -7.86 9.23
CA ASP A 205 9.10 -8.37 9.97
C ASP A 205 9.46 -9.73 10.59
N MET A 206 9.18 -9.89 11.88
CA MET A 206 9.38 -11.14 12.59
C MET A 206 8.10 -11.54 13.31
N LYS A 207 7.82 -12.84 13.32
CA LYS A 207 6.67 -13.40 14.05
C LYS A 207 7.03 -14.73 14.69
N LEU A 208 6.74 -14.85 15.96
CA LEU A 208 6.76 -16.11 16.69
C LEU A 208 5.32 -16.52 16.96
N PHE A 209 4.93 -17.64 16.39
CA PHE A 209 3.61 -18.24 16.57
C PHE A 209 3.79 -19.59 17.29
N GLY A 210 2.89 -19.94 18.20
CA GLY A 210 2.91 -21.25 18.84
C GLY A 210 2.07 -21.34 20.10
N GLN A 211 2.22 -22.46 20.80
CA GLN A 211 1.50 -22.76 22.02
C GLN A 211 2.27 -22.21 23.24
N PHE A 212 2.06 -20.95 23.60
CA PHE A 212 2.60 -20.38 24.85
C PHE A 212 1.91 -20.99 26.08
N VAL A 213 0.63 -21.36 25.94
CA VAL A 213 -0.12 -22.20 26.86
C VAL A 213 -0.52 -23.48 26.12
N PRO A 214 -0.44 -24.69 26.73
CA PRO A 214 -0.81 -25.93 26.06
C PRO A 214 -2.23 -25.90 25.47
N GLY A 215 -2.34 -26.26 24.18
CA GLY A 215 -3.63 -26.34 23.50
C GLY A 215 -4.23 -25.00 23.06
N THR A 216 -3.51 -23.90 23.21
CA THR A 216 -3.93 -22.57 22.73
C THR A 216 -2.94 -21.99 21.75
N ASP A 217 -3.42 -21.23 20.78
CA ASP A 217 -2.58 -20.55 19.79
C ASP A 217 -2.35 -19.09 20.19
N SER A 218 -1.09 -18.72 20.30
CA SER A 218 -0.68 -17.35 20.62
C SER A 218 0.43 -16.91 19.69
N TRP A 219 0.64 -15.60 19.54
CA TRP A 219 1.72 -15.08 18.71
C TRP A 219 2.25 -13.74 19.20
N LEU A 220 3.52 -13.52 18.92
CA LEU A 220 4.22 -12.26 19.09
C LEU A 220 4.78 -11.83 17.73
N SER A 221 4.53 -10.60 17.31
CA SER A 221 5.14 -10.02 16.12
C SER A 221 5.92 -8.77 16.46
N PHE A 222 7.00 -8.56 15.72
CA PHE A 222 7.84 -7.39 15.78
C PHE A 222 8.19 -6.94 14.36
N SER A 223 7.97 -5.67 14.05
CA SER A 223 8.26 -5.08 12.75
C SER A 223 9.13 -3.84 12.90
N LEU A 224 10.14 -3.75 12.05
CA LEU A 224 10.95 -2.55 11.83
C LEU A 224 10.71 -2.09 10.40
N MET A 225 10.37 -0.81 10.21
CA MET A 225 10.13 -0.26 8.88
C MET A 225 10.71 1.15 8.76
N LYS A 226 11.29 1.43 7.60
CA LYS A 226 11.64 2.78 7.16
C LYS A 226 11.02 3.03 5.80
N THR A 227 10.22 4.11 5.69
CA THR A 227 9.65 4.53 4.42
C THR A 227 9.91 6.00 4.18
N GLN A 228 10.45 6.32 3.02
CA GLN A 228 10.76 7.68 2.64
C GLN A 228 10.29 7.97 1.22
N GLU A 229 10.00 9.22 0.99
CA GLU A 229 9.53 9.76 -0.27
C GLU A 229 10.36 10.99 -0.64
N LYS A 230 10.68 11.14 -1.93
CA LYS A 230 11.46 12.27 -2.43
C LYS A 230 10.52 13.29 -3.05
N ILE A 231 10.31 14.40 -2.35
CA ILE A 231 9.47 15.54 -2.77
C ILE A 231 10.37 16.75 -2.97
N ASN A 232 10.28 17.41 -4.12
CA ASN A 232 11.09 18.59 -4.44
C ASN A 232 12.60 18.41 -4.20
N GLY A 233 13.10 17.20 -4.52
CA GLY A 233 14.53 16.88 -4.37
C GLY A 233 14.95 16.45 -2.96
N LYS A 234 14.12 16.59 -1.93
CA LYS A 234 14.41 16.24 -0.54
C LYS A 234 13.75 14.93 -0.14
N TRP A 235 14.46 14.12 0.65
CA TRP A 235 13.90 12.92 1.24
C TRP A 235 13.14 13.26 2.52
N VAL A 236 11.86 12.85 2.59
CA VAL A 236 10.99 13.06 3.73
C VAL A 236 10.34 11.73 4.15
N PRO A 237 10.09 11.51 5.43
CA PRO A 237 9.28 10.38 5.89
C PRO A 237 7.88 10.47 5.29
N ARG A 238 7.28 9.33 4.92
CA ARG A 238 5.88 9.32 4.54
C ARG A 238 4.99 9.51 5.78
N PRO A 239 3.82 10.14 5.66
CA PRO A 239 2.92 10.35 6.80
C PRO A 239 2.51 9.06 7.53
N THR A 240 2.58 7.92 6.83
CA THR A 240 2.27 6.59 7.38
C THR A 240 3.50 5.85 7.91
N GLU A 241 4.67 6.52 8.07
CA GLU A 241 5.87 5.86 8.59
C GLU A 241 5.66 5.44 10.04
N GLN A 242 5.81 4.16 10.30
CA GLN A 242 5.86 3.59 11.64
C GLN A 242 7.16 2.79 11.78
N ARG A 243 8.14 3.36 12.48
CA ARG A 243 9.50 2.79 12.55
C ARG A 243 9.57 1.44 13.21
N TYR A 244 8.73 1.20 14.20
CA TYR A 244 8.60 -0.10 14.86
C TYR A 244 7.16 -0.35 15.26
N SER A 245 6.77 -1.61 15.27
CA SER A 245 5.50 -2.09 15.74
C SER A 245 5.68 -3.40 16.49
N ILE A 246 5.03 -3.52 17.63
CA ILE A 246 5.00 -4.76 18.41
C ILE A 246 3.53 -5.10 18.61
N ALA A 247 3.15 -6.35 18.32
CA ALA A 247 1.82 -6.84 18.60
C ALA A 247 1.91 -8.24 19.23
N LEU A 248 1.13 -8.44 20.28
CA LEU A 248 1.01 -9.69 21.01
C LEU A 248 -0.46 -10.12 21.02
N PHE A 249 -0.70 -11.35 20.60
CA PHE A 249 -1.94 -12.04 20.85
C PHE A 249 -1.66 -13.21 21.79
N PHE A 250 -2.28 -13.19 22.94
CA PHE A 250 -2.11 -14.23 23.95
C PHE A 250 -3.47 -14.83 24.30
N GLN A 251 -3.54 -16.16 24.27
CA GLN A 251 -4.74 -16.92 24.62
C GLN A 251 -4.43 -17.85 25.79
N ASP A 252 -5.33 -17.89 26.73
CA ASP A 252 -5.28 -18.77 27.92
C ASP A 252 -6.68 -19.31 28.24
N TYR A 253 -6.74 -20.33 29.07
CA TYR A 253 -7.99 -20.88 29.59
C TYR A 253 -8.44 -20.10 30.82
N VAL A 254 -9.75 -19.91 30.95
CA VAL A 254 -10.31 -19.44 32.23
C VAL A 254 -10.25 -20.61 33.21
N PRO A 255 -9.60 -20.47 34.38
CA PRO A 255 -9.61 -21.50 35.38
C PRO A 255 -11.06 -21.88 35.76
N ARG A 256 -11.34 -23.17 35.72
CA ARG A 256 -12.61 -23.66 36.33
C ARG A 256 -12.40 -23.65 37.85
N PHE A 257 -13.17 -22.84 38.54
CA PHE A 257 -13.29 -22.86 39.98
C PHE A 257 -14.14 -24.05 40.42
#